data_f14d804ba36d72808348c2ff02a03b32
#
_entry.id   f14d804ba36d72808348c2ff02a03b32
#
_cell.length_a   1.000
_cell.length_b   1.000
_cell.length_c   1.000
_cell.angle_alpha   90.00
_cell.angle_beta   90.00
_cell.angle_gamma   90.00
#
_symmetry.space_group_name_H-M   'P 1'
#
loop_
_entity.id
_entity.type
_entity.pdbx_description
1 polymer ?
#
loop_
_entity_poly.entity_id
_entity_poly.type
_entity_poly.pdbx_seq_one_letter_code
_entity_poly.pdbx_strand_id
1 'polypeptide(L)'
;MNRDTTAARFSFEFFPPRTEVGAEKLQVVHQELAALKPDFFSVTYGAGGSTRDGTLQTVTAIKNAGSDVAPHLSFGGSSKEDIAALLHSYKHMGINRLVALRGDIPSGTGVASQYYYANELISFVRETTGDHFHIEVACYPEIHPQSD
;
A
#
# COMPACT_ATOMS: atom_id res chain seq x y z
N MET A 1 14.23 -3.11 -23.57
CA MET A 1 14.09 -4.54 -23.24
C MET A 1 12.62 -4.88 -23.33
N ASN A 2 12.17 -5.58 -24.39
CA ASN A 2 10.77 -6.02 -24.52
C ASN A 2 10.50 -7.05 -23.41
N ARG A 3 9.73 -6.67 -22.39
CA ARG A 3 9.15 -7.67 -21.47
C ARG A 3 8.16 -8.49 -22.26
N ASP A 4 8.31 -9.81 -22.23
CA ASP A 4 7.33 -10.72 -22.79
C ASP A 4 5.99 -10.48 -22.09
N THR A 5 5.05 -9.88 -22.80
CA THR A 5 3.74 -9.50 -22.26
C THR A 5 2.81 -10.71 -22.05
N THR A 6 3.28 -11.92 -22.36
CA THR A 6 2.53 -13.18 -22.21
C THR A 6 2.79 -13.88 -20.88
N ALA A 7 3.83 -13.50 -20.13
CA ALA A 7 4.12 -14.06 -18.82
C ALA A 7 3.11 -13.55 -17.76
N ALA A 8 2.54 -14.47 -16.99
CA ALA A 8 1.68 -14.11 -15.85
C ALA A 8 2.45 -13.24 -14.86
N ARG A 9 1.81 -12.13 -14.44
CA ARG A 9 2.34 -11.24 -13.42
C ARG A 9 1.69 -11.56 -12.09
N PHE A 10 2.46 -11.54 -11.00
CA PHE A 10 1.95 -11.81 -9.67
C PHE A 10 2.69 -11.01 -8.62
N SER A 11 2.04 -10.81 -7.50
CA SER A 11 2.56 -10.15 -6.30
C SER A 11 2.13 -10.90 -5.06
N PHE A 12 2.79 -10.64 -3.94
CA PHE A 12 2.37 -11.11 -2.62
C PHE A 12 2.01 -9.93 -1.74
N GLU A 13 1.07 -10.14 -0.82
CA GLU A 13 0.63 -9.14 0.12
C GLU A 13 1.02 -9.54 1.55
N PHE A 14 1.55 -8.59 2.31
CA PHE A 14 1.90 -8.74 3.71
C PHE A 14 1.06 -7.81 4.60
N PHE A 15 0.75 -8.33 5.79
CA PHE A 15 0.29 -7.51 6.90
C PHE A 15 1.48 -7.08 7.75
N PRO A 16 1.57 -5.81 8.18
CA PRO A 16 2.59 -5.38 9.11
C PRO A 16 2.58 -6.23 10.39
N PRO A 17 3.72 -6.77 10.80
CA PRO A 17 3.79 -7.56 12.02
C PRO A 17 3.57 -6.68 13.25
N ARG A 18 2.98 -7.25 14.31
CA ARG A 18 2.71 -6.55 15.58
C ARG A 18 3.77 -6.80 16.65
N THR A 19 4.69 -7.71 16.41
CA THR A 19 5.74 -8.12 17.34
C THR A 19 7.08 -8.26 16.63
N GLU A 20 8.17 -8.16 17.37
CA GLU A 20 9.53 -8.39 16.83
C GLU A 20 9.67 -9.79 16.23
N VAL A 21 9.16 -10.82 16.92
CA VAL A 21 9.15 -12.19 16.40
C VAL A 21 8.37 -12.30 15.09
N GLY A 22 7.28 -11.56 14.98
CA GLY A 22 6.51 -11.46 13.74
C GLY A 22 7.30 -10.79 12.61
N ALA A 23 8.09 -9.77 12.93
CA ALA A 23 8.95 -9.08 11.97
C ALA A 23 10.07 -10.01 11.46
N GLU A 24 10.72 -10.75 12.34
CA GLU A 24 11.73 -11.74 11.96
C GLU A 24 11.15 -12.85 11.06
N LYS A 25 9.97 -13.37 11.40
CA LYS A 25 9.27 -14.35 10.55
C LYS A 25 8.91 -13.77 9.18
N LEU A 26 8.44 -12.53 9.12
CA LEU A 26 8.13 -11.87 7.85
C LEU A 26 9.37 -11.76 6.98
N GLN A 27 10.54 -11.43 7.54
CA GLN A 27 11.78 -11.36 6.78
C GLN A 27 12.16 -12.71 6.16
N VAL A 28 12.02 -13.81 6.90
CA VAL A 28 12.29 -15.17 6.38
C VAL A 28 11.33 -15.51 5.23
N VAL A 29 10.02 -15.31 5.45
CA VAL A 29 8.99 -15.57 4.43
C VAL A 29 9.20 -14.68 3.21
N HIS A 30 9.55 -13.39 3.41
CA HIS A 30 9.85 -12.49 2.30
C HIS A 30 11.02 -13.01 1.45
N GLN A 31 12.11 -13.50 2.06
CA GLN A 31 13.25 -14.05 1.33
C GLN A 31 12.86 -15.30 0.51
N GLU A 32 12.07 -16.19 1.09
CA GLU A 32 11.57 -17.39 0.39
C GLU A 32 10.69 -17.03 -0.80
N LEU A 33 9.75 -16.07 -0.62
CA LEU A 33 8.86 -15.64 -1.68
C LEU A 33 9.57 -14.80 -2.75
N ALA A 34 10.58 -14.02 -2.38
CA ALA A 34 11.39 -13.24 -3.33
C ALA A 34 12.15 -14.14 -4.32
N ALA A 35 12.49 -15.37 -3.93
CA ALA A 35 13.10 -16.35 -4.83
C ALA A 35 12.17 -16.75 -5.99
N LEU A 36 10.86 -16.59 -5.83
CA LEU A 36 9.86 -16.81 -6.89
C LEU A 36 9.78 -15.67 -7.90
N LYS A 37 10.48 -14.56 -7.65
CA LYS A 37 10.56 -13.37 -8.52
C LYS A 37 9.19 -12.71 -8.79
N PRO A 38 8.41 -12.35 -7.75
CA PRO A 38 7.20 -11.59 -7.96
C PRO A 38 7.53 -10.22 -8.57
N ASP A 39 6.53 -9.56 -9.17
CA ASP A 39 6.69 -8.19 -9.68
C ASP A 39 6.91 -7.19 -8.55
N PHE A 40 6.23 -7.38 -7.42
CA PHE A 40 6.36 -6.57 -6.22
C PHE A 40 5.73 -7.28 -5.00
N PHE A 41 5.98 -6.73 -3.82
CA PHE A 41 5.23 -7.05 -2.61
C PHE A 41 4.33 -5.87 -2.23
N SER A 42 3.10 -6.12 -1.79
CA SER A 42 2.28 -5.07 -1.20
C SER A 42 2.21 -5.21 0.32
N VAL A 43 2.00 -4.09 1.00
CA VAL A 43 1.90 -4.04 2.46
C VAL A 43 0.65 -3.29 2.84
N THR A 44 -0.24 -3.93 3.60
CA THR A 44 -1.52 -3.38 4.01
C THR A 44 -1.35 -2.17 4.95
N TYR A 45 -2.34 -1.27 4.93
CA TYR A 45 -2.38 -0.04 5.71
C TYR A 45 -3.64 0.01 6.56
N GLY A 46 -3.48 0.14 7.87
CA GLY A 46 -4.60 0.30 8.80
C GLY A 46 -5.49 -0.93 8.99
N ALA A 47 -5.30 -2.01 8.21
CA ALA A 47 -6.09 -3.21 8.33
C ALA A 47 -5.74 -3.99 9.60
N GLY A 48 -6.76 -4.51 10.30
CA GLY A 48 -6.57 -5.36 11.47
C GLY A 48 -5.83 -4.69 12.64
N GLY A 49 -5.85 -3.34 12.74
CA GLY A 49 -5.17 -2.58 13.79
C GLY A 49 -3.67 -2.38 13.55
N SER A 50 -3.18 -2.55 12.32
CA SER A 50 -1.83 -2.12 11.95
C SER A 50 -1.78 -0.59 11.97
N THR A 51 -0.68 -0.05 12.53
CA THR A 51 -0.44 1.38 12.55
C THR A 51 0.21 1.83 11.25
N ARG A 52 0.10 3.14 10.95
CA ARG A 52 0.85 3.80 9.88
C ARG A 52 2.36 3.50 9.97
N ASP A 53 2.89 3.53 11.19
CA ASP A 53 4.31 3.26 11.45
C ASP A 53 4.69 1.81 11.15
N GLY A 54 3.84 0.85 11.47
CA GLY A 54 4.07 -0.57 11.15
C GLY A 54 4.13 -0.82 9.65
N THR A 55 3.26 -0.18 8.87
CA THR A 55 3.31 -0.23 7.40
C THR A 55 4.62 0.37 6.88
N LEU A 56 5.01 1.55 7.36
CA LEU A 56 6.24 2.22 6.93
C LEU A 56 7.49 1.39 7.27
N GLN A 57 7.57 0.81 8.47
CA GLN A 57 8.67 -0.05 8.87
C GLN A 57 8.78 -1.30 7.99
N THR A 58 7.65 -1.97 7.73
CA THR A 58 7.61 -3.17 6.88
C THR A 58 8.01 -2.85 5.43
N VAL A 59 7.48 -1.77 4.87
CA VAL A 59 7.81 -1.28 3.52
C VAL A 59 9.31 -0.97 3.42
N THR A 60 9.86 -0.30 4.43
CA THR A 60 11.29 0.02 4.50
C THR A 60 12.16 -1.24 4.53
N ALA A 61 11.78 -2.23 5.32
CA ALA A 61 12.51 -3.50 5.42
C ALA A 61 12.52 -4.26 4.09
N ILE A 62 11.38 -4.37 3.41
CA ILE A 62 11.25 -5.03 2.11
C ILE A 62 12.06 -4.29 1.04
N LYS A 63 12.00 -2.95 1.02
CA LYS A 63 12.76 -2.13 0.07
C LYS A 63 14.26 -2.27 0.28
N ASN A 64 14.73 -2.25 1.53
CA ASN A 64 16.14 -2.44 1.86
C ASN A 64 16.65 -3.85 1.53
N ALA A 65 15.78 -4.84 1.54
CA ALA A 65 16.09 -6.21 1.09
C ALA A 65 16.18 -6.34 -0.45
N GLY A 66 15.96 -5.25 -1.21
CA GLY A 66 16.12 -5.19 -2.65
C GLY A 66 14.89 -5.56 -3.47
N SER A 67 13.73 -5.73 -2.83
CA SER A 67 12.48 -6.02 -3.52
C SER A 67 11.70 -4.74 -3.84
N ASP A 68 10.94 -4.76 -4.95
CA ASP A 68 9.94 -3.73 -5.20
C ASP A 68 8.77 -3.90 -4.24
N VAL A 69 8.28 -2.77 -3.71
CA VAL A 69 7.22 -2.75 -2.71
C VAL A 69 6.17 -1.69 -3.01
N ALA A 70 4.91 -2.03 -2.77
CA ALA A 70 3.75 -1.18 -2.94
C ALA A 70 3.03 -1.01 -1.58
N PRO A 71 3.24 0.07 -0.83
CA PRO A 71 2.44 0.34 0.35
C PRO A 71 0.98 0.57 -0.05
N HIS A 72 0.04 0.00 0.71
CA HIS A 72 -1.35 0.41 0.65
C HIS A 72 -1.48 1.81 1.24
N LEU A 73 -2.39 2.60 0.73
CA LEU A 73 -2.65 3.96 1.16
C LEU A 73 -4.15 4.24 1.14
N SER A 74 -4.64 4.85 2.21
CA SER A 74 -5.97 5.45 2.29
C SER A 74 -5.87 6.72 3.13
N PHE A 75 -6.85 7.62 3.03
CA PHE A 75 -6.87 8.76 3.94
C PHE A 75 -7.06 8.32 5.39
N GLY A 76 -7.91 7.34 5.66
CA GLY A 76 -8.04 6.69 6.98
C GLY A 76 -8.18 7.63 8.18
N GLY A 77 -8.70 8.83 7.99
CA GLY A 77 -8.74 9.89 8.99
C GLY A 77 -7.48 10.75 9.10
N SER A 78 -6.46 10.50 8.30
CA SER A 78 -5.27 11.36 8.20
C SER A 78 -5.57 12.65 7.44
N SER A 79 -4.87 13.73 7.78
CA SER A 79 -4.94 14.98 7.01
C SER A 79 -4.29 14.86 5.63
N LYS A 80 -4.62 15.75 4.72
CA LYS A 80 -3.95 15.82 3.41
C LYS A 80 -2.45 16.09 3.56
N GLU A 81 -2.08 16.91 4.52
CA GLU A 81 -0.68 17.25 4.85
C GLU A 81 0.09 16.02 5.29
N ASP A 82 -0.52 15.17 6.12
CA ASP A 82 0.09 13.91 6.57
C ASP A 82 0.29 12.93 5.42
N ILE A 83 -0.71 12.81 4.55
CA ILE A 83 -0.60 11.95 3.36
C ILE A 83 0.45 12.48 2.40
N ALA A 84 0.51 13.79 2.17
CA ALA A 84 1.56 14.41 1.34
C ALA A 84 2.97 14.13 1.89
N ALA A 85 3.17 14.30 3.20
CA ALA A 85 4.44 14.01 3.85
C ALA A 85 4.84 12.53 3.68
N LEU A 86 3.88 11.61 3.82
CA LEU A 86 4.11 10.18 3.61
C LEU A 86 4.47 9.85 2.15
N LEU A 87 3.77 10.44 1.19
CA LEU A 87 4.06 10.28 -0.24
C LEU A 87 5.48 10.78 -0.58
N HIS A 88 5.89 11.91 -0.03
CA HIS A 88 7.26 12.41 -0.19
C HIS A 88 8.29 11.49 0.44
N SER A 89 8.02 10.89 1.60
CA SER A 89 8.88 9.89 2.23
C SER A 89 9.04 8.65 1.34
N TYR A 90 7.95 8.11 0.80
CA TYR A 90 7.99 6.98 -0.11
C TYR A 90 8.78 7.29 -1.39
N LYS A 91 8.55 8.47 -1.96
CA LYS A 91 9.31 8.93 -3.14
C LYS A 91 10.82 9.00 -2.84
N HIS A 92 11.20 9.52 -1.66
CA HIS A 92 12.60 9.63 -1.23
C HIS A 92 13.27 8.26 -1.05
N MET A 93 12.50 7.26 -0.60
CA MET A 93 12.95 5.86 -0.47
C MET A 93 13.02 5.12 -1.81
N GLY A 94 12.71 5.78 -2.93
CA GLY A 94 12.70 5.16 -4.24
C GLY A 94 11.54 4.17 -4.45
N ILE A 95 10.46 4.33 -3.71
CA ILE A 95 9.21 3.58 -3.94
C ILE A 95 8.47 4.28 -5.08
N ASN A 96 8.05 3.51 -6.05
CA ASN A 96 7.40 3.99 -7.27
C ASN A 96 6.03 3.34 -7.53
N ARG A 97 5.50 2.58 -6.57
CA ARG A 97 4.22 1.88 -6.67
C ARG A 97 3.41 2.06 -5.39
N LEU A 98 2.10 2.22 -5.53
CA LEU A 98 1.13 2.34 -4.43
C LEU A 98 -0.08 1.47 -4.71
N VAL A 99 -0.78 1.03 -3.66
CA VAL A 99 -2.13 0.48 -3.74
C VAL A 99 -3.07 1.50 -3.08
N ALA A 100 -3.88 2.19 -3.89
CA ALA A 100 -4.81 3.21 -3.41
C ALA A 100 -6.16 2.58 -3.04
N LEU A 101 -6.59 2.80 -1.79
CA LEU A 101 -7.82 2.26 -1.22
C LEU A 101 -8.67 3.38 -0.60
N ARG A 102 -9.95 3.13 -0.41
CA ARG A 102 -10.80 4.02 0.37
C ARG A 102 -10.47 3.96 1.87
N GLY A 103 -10.17 2.77 2.37
CA GLY A 103 -10.09 2.45 3.80
C GLY A 103 -11.48 2.18 4.40
N ASP A 104 -11.49 1.47 5.52
CA ASP A 104 -12.72 1.16 6.25
C ASP A 104 -13.11 2.31 7.18
N ILE A 105 -14.42 2.50 7.36
CA ILE A 105 -14.95 3.45 8.34
C ILE A 105 -14.78 2.81 9.73
N PRO A 106 -14.04 3.44 10.68
CA PRO A 106 -13.94 2.90 12.02
C PRO A 106 -15.32 2.79 12.65
N SER A 107 -15.69 1.59 13.11
CA SER A 107 -16.95 1.37 13.84
C SER A 107 -16.95 2.16 15.14
N GLY A 108 -17.98 2.98 15.36
CA GLY A 108 -18.20 3.71 16.63
C GLY A 108 -17.74 5.18 16.65
N THR A 109 -17.18 5.72 15.59
CA THR A 109 -16.92 7.16 15.50
C THR A 109 -18.11 7.86 14.85
N GLY A 110 -18.98 8.49 15.66
CA GLY A 110 -20.08 9.34 15.19
C GLY A 110 -19.63 10.65 14.51
N VAL A 111 -18.38 10.74 14.11
CA VAL A 111 -17.83 11.87 13.39
C VAL A 111 -17.84 11.50 11.92
N ALA A 112 -18.57 12.25 11.10
CA ALA A 112 -18.42 12.26 9.67
C ALA A 112 -17.00 12.75 9.32
N SER A 113 -15.99 11.89 9.52
CA SER A 113 -14.68 12.15 8.99
C SER A 113 -14.80 12.16 7.47
N GLN A 114 -14.13 13.07 6.82
CA GLN A 114 -14.10 13.18 5.37
C GLN A 114 -13.43 11.91 4.81
N TYR A 115 -14.22 10.84 4.65
CA TYR A 115 -13.74 9.62 4.01
C TYR A 115 -13.74 9.85 2.50
N TYR A 116 -12.56 10.05 1.99
CA TYR A 116 -12.37 10.18 0.56
C TYR A 116 -12.38 8.79 -0.08
N TYR A 117 -13.03 8.68 -1.22
CA TYR A 117 -12.98 7.50 -2.06
C TYR A 117 -11.59 7.33 -2.69
N ALA A 118 -11.29 6.12 -3.17
CA ALA A 118 -9.99 5.81 -3.77
C ALA A 118 -9.67 6.72 -4.97
N ASN A 119 -10.66 7.12 -5.77
CA ASN A 119 -10.49 8.04 -6.89
C ASN A 119 -10.05 9.45 -6.42
N GLU A 120 -10.57 9.94 -5.29
CA GLU A 120 -10.17 11.23 -4.70
C GLU A 120 -8.73 11.15 -4.16
N LEU A 121 -8.36 10.03 -3.53
CA LEU A 121 -6.99 9.77 -3.13
C LEU A 121 -6.05 9.76 -4.33
N ILE A 122 -6.42 9.09 -5.43
CA ILE A 122 -5.62 9.04 -6.65
C ILE A 122 -5.42 10.45 -7.21
N SER A 123 -6.48 11.27 -7.29
CA SER A 123 -6.37 12.66 -7.72
C SER A 123 -5.37 13.43 -6.85
N PHE A 124 -5.48 13.30 -5.52
CA PHE A 124 -4.56 13.94 -4.59
C PHE A 124 -3.11 13.45 -4.73
N VAL A 125 -2.88 12.14 -4.95
CA VAL A 125 -1.54 11.60 -5.22
C VAL A 125 -0.96 12.22 -6.50
N ARG A 126 -1.76 12.32 -7.58
CA ARG A 126 -1.32 12.95 -8.84
C ARG A 126 -1.03 14.44 -8.68
N GLU A 127 -1.85 15.17 -7.96
CA GLU A 127 -1.61 16.60 -7.65
C GLU A 127 -0.32 16.79 -6.83
N THR A 128 -0.03 15.90 -5.88
CA THR A 128 1.11 16.00 -4.96
C THR A 128 2.42 15.56 -5.59
N THR A 129 2.41 14.49 -6.40
CA THR A 129 3.63 13.80 -6.86
C THR A 129 3.74 13.63 -8.37
N GLY A 130 2.76 14.11 -9.14
CA GLY A 130 2.69 13.90 -10.59
C GLY A 130 2.58 12.42 -10.94
N ASP A 131 3.29 12.00 -11.96
CA ASP A 131 3.28 10.64 -12.49
C ASP A 131 4.32 9.71 -11.83
N HIS A 132 4.87 10.12 -10.67
CA HIS A 132 5.92 9.33 -10.02
C HIS A 132 5.48 7.91 -9.67
N PHE A 133 4.26 7.74 -9.14
CA PHE A 133 3.77 6.44 -8.69
C PHE A 133 2.96 5.72 -9.77
N HIS A 134 3.24 4.44 -9.94
CA HIS A 134 2.29 3.50 -10.52
C HIS A 134 1.25 3.15 -9.44
N ILE A 135 -0.04 3.31 -9.75
CA ILE A 135 -1.11 3.16 -8.77
C ILE A 135 -1.95 1.92 -9.12
N GLU A 136 -1.98 0.99 -8.19
CA GLU A 136 -2.89 -0.15 -8.21
C GLU A 136 -4.16 0.23 -7.43
N VAL A 137 -5.29 -0.38 -7.79
CA VAL A 137 -6.58 -0.18 -7.13
C VAL A 137 -7.27 -1.51 -6.88
N ALA A 138 -8.19 -1.54 -5.91
CA ALA A 138 -9.04 -2.71 -5.70
C ALA A 138 -9.96 -2.92 -6.91
N CYS A 139 -10.12 -4.17 -7.30
CA CYS A 139 -11.07 -4.59 -8.33
C CYS A 139 -12.20 -5.39 -7.67
N TYR A 140 -13.43 -5.05 -8.00
CA TYR A 140 -14.64 -5.78 -7.60
C TYR A 140 -15.24 -6.43 -8.85
N PRO A 141 -14.89 -7.70 -9.17
CA PRO A 141 -15.31 -8.34 -10.43
C PRO A 141 -16.82 -8.49 -10.56
N GLU A 142 -17.53 -8.56 -9.44
CA GLU A 142 -18.98 -8.71 -9.42
C GLU A 142 -19.67 -7.35 -9.39
N ILE A 143 -19.73 -6.71 -8.21
CA ILE A 143 -20.26 -5.36 -8.03
C ILE A 143 -19.69 -4.76 -6.74
N HIS A 144 -19.35 -3.49 -6.77
CA HIS A 144 -19.01 -2.78 -5.53
C HIS A 144 -20.26 -2.56 -4.69
N PRO A 145 -20.26 -2.82 -3.35
CA PRO A 145 -21.45 -2.71 -2.49
C PRO A 145 -22.15 -1.34 -2.48
N GLN A 146 -21.47 -0.29 -2.93
CA GLN A 146 -21.97 1.09 -3.01
C GLN A 146 -22.09 1.60 -4.47
N SER A 147 -22.03 0.70 -5.44
CA SER A 147 -22.27 1.01 -6.85
C SER A 147 -23.74 0.77 -7.17
N ASP A 148 -24.38 1.73 -7.85
CA ASP A 148 -25.72 1.58 -8.43
C ASP A 148 -25.68 0.70 -9.69
#